data_290b7ab64b06b98ff5b2fefa5e2f4eb4
#
_entry.id   290b7ab64b06b98ff5b2fefa5e2f4eb4
#
_cell.length_a   1.000
_cell.length_b   1.000
_cell.length_c   1.000
_cell.angle_alpha   90.00
_cell.angle_beta   90.00
_cell.angle_gamma   90.00
#
_symmetry.space_group_name_H-M   'P 1'
#
loop_
_entity.id
_entity.type
_entity.pdbx_description
1 polymer ?
#
loop_
_entity_poly.entity_id
_entity_poly.type
_entity_poly.pdbx_seq_one_letter_code
_entity_poly.pdbx_strand_id
1 'polypeptide(L)'
;IEVPHKELDYETVYLDEFKGNADKEKYQLAIYDTNHILIDILKDRKSSTIREFLLCHKDSIKKVGMDMFMQFRNTVYSCLPHADIVADKYHVIRQANWMIRDVRIRLFNSDIKYREYKKYWKLIAKNPNSAFSPSQKKRLKKLKNLSEIFSRAYDLRTKFFSIFEIKDVTIFSYELKNLIGELKESGIKECIKLGETLSNWEEEINNIQKYNINNGFVEGKNNKIKVIKRLSYGIKKFDNLKKLIQLRIS
;
A
#
# COMPACT_ATOMS: atom_id res chain seq x y z
N ILE A 1 1.68 -19.75 -30.44
CA ILE A 1 1.19 -18.36 -30.35
C ILE A 1 2.36 -17.57 -29.82
N GLU A 2 2.99 -16.78 -30.69
CA GLU A 2 4.05 -15.86 -30.31
C GLU A 2 3.40 -14.73 -29.47
N VAL A 3 3.91 -14.55 -28.27
CA VAL A 3 3.56 -13.38 -27.45
C VAL A 3 4.25 -12.18 -28.10
N PRO A 4 3.55 -11.10 -28.46
CA PRO A 4 4.22 -9.94 -29.06
C PRO A 4 5.33 -9.46 -28.13
N HIS A 5 6.55 -9.36 -28.66
CA HIS A 5 7.70 -8.79 -27.97
C HIS A 5 7.42 -7.31 -27.69
N LYS A 6 6.94 -7.01 -26.47
CA LYS A 6 6.94 -5.65 -25.94
C LYS A 6 8.33 -5.38 -25.37
N GLU A 7 8.89 -4.24 -25.68
CA GLU A 7 10.13 -3.79 -25.07
C GLU A 7 9.90 -3.59 -23.57
N LEU A 8 10.58 -4.39 -22.76
CA LEU A 8 10.44 -4.39 -21.30
C LEU A 8 11.39 -3.36 -20.69
N ASP A 9 10.85 -2.47 -19.87
CA ASP A 9 11.66 -1.52 -19.11
C ASP A 9 11.96 -2.07 -17.72
N TYR A 10 13.22 -2.32 -17.43
CA TYR A 10 13.68 -2.81 -16.13
C TYR A 10 14.19 -1.70 -15.22
N GLU A 11 14.21 -0.42 -15.64
CA GLU A 11 14.72 0.65 -14.79
C GLU A 11 13.89 0.83 -13.51
N THR A 12 12.58 0.70 -13.63
CA THR A 12 11.67 0.71 -12.50
C THR A 12 10.80 -0.54 -12.52
N VAL A 13 10.86 -1.33 -11.47
CA VAL A 13 10.04 -2.54 -11.33
C VAL A 13 9.10 -2.42 -10.14
N TYR A 14 7.90 -2.99 -10.28
CA TYR A 14 6.90 -3.05 -9.21
C TYR A 14 6.71 -4.49 -8.76
N LEU A 15 6.86 -4.71 -7.46
CA LEU A 15 6.66 -6.01 -6.82
C LEU A 15 5.30 -6.01 -6.10
N ASP A 16 4.40 -6.91 -6.49
CA ASP A 16 3.11 -7.06 -5.80
C ASP A 16 2.69 -8.51 -5.66
N GLU A 17 2.17 -8.87 -4.50
CA GLU A 17 1.75 -10.23 -4.20
C GLU A 17 0.29 -10.50 -4.57
N PHE A 18 0.02 -11.70 -5.07
CA PHE A 18 -1.35 -12.16 -5.28
C PHE A 18 -1.55 -13.60 -4.80
N LYS A 19 -2.79 -13.93 -4.42
CA LYS A 19 -3.15 -15.30 -4.03
C LYS A 19 -3.28 -16.17 -5.27
N GLY A 20 -2.18 -16.80 -5.67
CA GLY A 20 -2.16 -17.77 -6.77
C GLY A 20 -2.63 -19.16 -6.33
N ASN A 21 -2.23 -19.61 -5.13
CA ASN A 21 -2.46 -20.97 -4.60
C ASN A 21 -1.96 -22.07 -5.56
N ALA A 22 -0.79 -21.86 -6.16
CA ALA A 22 -0.16 -22.82 -7.05
C ALA A 22 1.07 -23.47 -6.38
N ASP A 23 1.35 -24.73 -6.69
CA ASP A 23 2.44 -25.54 -6.12
C ASP A 23 2.53 -25.49 -4.58
N LYS A 24 1.36 -25.54 -3.91
CA LYS A 24 1.21 -25.44 -2.45
C LYS A 24 1.60 -24.06 -1.85
N GLU A 25 2.07 -23.12 -2.66
CA GLU A 25 2.35 -21.76 -2.22
C GLU A 25 1.09 -20.90 -2.31
N LYS A 26 0.75 -20.24 -1.20
CA LYS A 26 -0.44 -19.41 -1.10
C LYS A 26 -0.33 -18.13 -1.93
N TYR A 27 0.86 -17.54 -1.95
CA TYR A 27 1.15 -16.27 -2.59
C TYR A 27 2.22 -16.44 -3.65
N GLN A 28 1.96 -15.88 -4.83
CA GLN A 28 2.90 -15.65 -5.90
C GLN A 28 3.19 -14.15 -5.99
N LEU A 29 4.29 -13.77 -6.64
CA LEU A 29 4.68 -12.38 -6.82
C LEU A 29 4.63 -12.02 -8.31
N ALA A 30 3.91 -10.96 -8.65
CA ALA A 30 3.90 -10.39 -9.99
C ALA A 30 4.87 -9.20 -10.05
N ILE A 31 5.58 -9.08 -11.16
CA ILE A 31 6.55 -8.02 -11.41
C ILE A 31 6.11 -7.27 -12.67
N TYR A 32 5.98 -5.95 -12.55
CA TYR A 32 5.55 -5.07 -13.63
C TYR A 32 6.59 -3.98 -13.89
N ASP A 33 6.58 -3.42 -15.09
CA ASP A 33 7.35 -2.22 -15.46
C ASP A 33 6.51 -0.93 -15.30
N THR A 34 7.12 0.21 -15.63
CA THR A 34 6.46 1.53 -15.63
C THR A 34 5.35 1.66 -16.67
N ASN A 35 5.41 0.87 -17.74
CA ASN A 35 4.40 0.84 -18.81
C ASN A 35 3.22 -0.08 -18.46
N HIS A 36 3.18 -0.56 -17.22
CA HIS A 36 2.17 -1.50 -16.73
C HIS A 36 2.21 -2.86 -17.43
N ILE A 37 3.37 -3.23 -18.01
CA ILE A 37 3.57 -4.53 -18.64
C ILE A 37 4.02 -5.53 -17.57
N LEU A 38 3.46 -6.72 -17.61
CA LEU A 38 3.90 -7.82 -16.76
C LEU A 38 5.25 -8.32 -17.24
N ILE A 39 6.29 -8.10 -16.44
CA ILE A 39 7.65 -8.59 -16.70
C ILE A 39 7.71 -10.09 -16.41
N ASP A 40 7.35 -10.46 -15.18
CA ASP A 40 7.40 -11.86 -14.75
C ASP A 40 6.42 -12.17 -13.60
N ILE A 41 6.26 -13.46 -13.32
CA ILE A 41 5.58 -13.99 -12.14
C ILE A 41 6.52 -14.97 -11.45
N LEU A 42 6.79 -14.72 -10.18
CA LEU A 42 7.59 -15.61 -9.36
C LEU A 42 6.70 -16.63 -8.62
N LYS A 43 7.21 -17.83 -8.45
CA LYS A 43 6.50 -18.97 -7.86
C LYS A 43 6.04 -18.74 -6.41
N ASP A 44 6.76 -17.91 -5.70
CA ASP A 44 6.48 -17.55 -4.30
C ASP A 44 7.01 -16.13 -4.01
N ARG A 45 6.88 -15.70 -2.75
CA ARG A 45 7.38 -14.40 -2.27
C ARG A 45 8.59 -14.53 -1.34
N LYS A 46 9.33 -15.64 -1.41
CA LYS A 46 10.50 -15.88 -0.56
C LYS A 46 11.67 -15.00 -1.00
N SER A 47 12.48 -14.58 -0.03
CA SER A 47 13.66 -13.75 -0.32
C SER A 47 14.60 -14.39 -1.32
N SER A 48 14.77 -15.73 -1.31
CA SER A 48 15.61 -16.45 -2.29
C SER A 48 15.12 -16.27 -3.72
N THR A 49 13.81 -16.43 -3.92
CA THR A 49 13.18 -16.33 -5.26
C THR A 49 13.21 -14.89 -5.78
N ILE A 50 12.96 -13.91 -4.90
CA ILE A 50 13.04 -12.48 -5.25
C ILE A 50 14.49 -12.09 -5.56
N ARG A 51 15.44 -12.55 -4.75
CA ARG A 51 16.88 -12.31 -4.96
C ARG A 51 17.36 -12.79 -6.32
N GLU A 52 16.95 -13.98 -6.72
CA GLU A 52 17.31 -14.57 -8.03
C GLU A 52 16.89 -13.63 -9.16
N PHE A 53 15.64 -13.16 -9.17
CA PHE A 53 15.16 -12.20 -10.16
C PHE A 53 15.93 -10.87 -10.11
N LEU A 54 16.08 -10.28 -8.92
CA LEU A 54 16.72 -8.97 -8.77
C LEU A 54 18.18 -9.00 -9.23
N LEU A 55 18.93 -10.05 -8.91
CA LEU A 55 20.34 -10.17 -9.29
C LEU A 55 20.53 -10.39 -10.80
N CYS A 56 19.59 -11.08 -11.49
CA CYS A 56 19.60 -11.19 -12.94
C CYS A 56 19.47 -9.83 -13.66
N HIS A 57 18.85 -8.85 -13.01
CA HIS A 57 18.58 -7.54 -13.60
C HIS A 57 19.23 -6.38 -12.82
N LYS A 58 20.23 -6.66 -11.98
CA LYS A 58 20.81 -5.71 -11.03
C LYS A 58 21.35 -4.43 -11.66
N ASP A 59 21.91 -4.51 -12.87
CA ASP A 59 22.54 -3.38 -13.56
C ASP A 59 21.49 -2.46 -14.22
N SER A 60 20.27 -2.96 -14.43
CA SER A 60 19.16 -2.22 -15.06
C SER A 60 18.23 -1.57 -14.03
N ILE A 61 17.98 -2.25 -12.90
CA ILE A 61 17.00 -1.80 -11.90
C ILE A 61 17.59 -0.65 -11.08
N LYS A 62 16.92 0.51 -11.15
CA LYS A 62 17.25 1.70 -10.36
C LYS A 62 16.19 2.03 -9.30
N LYS A 63 14.96 1.58 -9.52
CA LYS A 63 13.83 1.84 -8.62
C LYS A 63 12.97 0.60 -8.43
N VAL A 64 12.51 0.39 -7.20
CA VAL A 64 11.63 -0.73 -6.87
C VAL A 64 10.40 -0.22 -6.12
N GLY A 65 9.24 -0.25 -6.79
CA GLY A 65 7.94 0.00 -6.15
C GLY A 65 7.44 -1.26 -5.44
N MET A 66 6.99 -1.15 -4.18
CA MET A 66 6.51 -2.31 -3.43
C MET A 66 5.63 -1.93 -2.25
N ASP A 67 4.93 -2.93 -1.72
CA ASP A 67 4.20 -2.85 -0.46
C ASP A 67 5.15 -2.60 0.73
N MET A 68 4.61 -2.02 1.80
CA MET A 68 5.33 -1.83 3.07
C MET A 68 5.54 -3.17 3.78
N PHE A 69 6.36 -4.04 3.19
CA PHE A 69 6.68 -5.36 3.71
C PHE A 69 8.19 -5.51 3.94
N MET A 70 8.60 -5.63 5.21
CA MET A 70 10.01 -5.62 5.63
C MET A 70 10.87 -6.67 4.93
N GLN A 71 10.32 -7.86 4.67
CA GLN A 71 11.07 -8.91 3.97
C GLN A 71 11.46 -8.49 2.56
N PHE A 72 10.56 -7.82 1.82
CA PHE A 72 10.87 -7.31 0.48
C PHE A 72 11.93 -6.21 0.55
N ARG A 73 11.72 -5.23 1.45
CA ARG A 73 12.65 -4.14 1.69
C ARG A 73 14.08 -4.66 1.94
N ASN A 74 14.24 -5.55 2.91
CA ASN A 74 15.54 -6.13 3.25
C ASN A 74 16.15 -6.91 2.08
N THR A 75 15.33 -7.62 1.30
CA THR A 75 15.81 -8.35 0.11
C THR A 75 16.29 -7.38 -0.97
N VAL A 76 15.54 -6.32 -1.26
CA VAL A 76 15.92 -5.31 -2.25
C VAL A 76 17.21 -4.61 -1.81
N TYR A 77 17.30 -4.08 -0.60
CA TYR A 77 18.54 -3.44 -0.10
C TYR A 77 19.76 -4.35 -0.16
N SER A 78 19.59 -5.64 0.14
CA SER A 78 20.71 -6.58 0.09
C SER A 78 21.16 -6.94 -1.32
N CYS A 79 20.28 -6.85 -2.32
CA CYS A 79 20.59 -7.19 -3.71
C CYS A 79 20.95 -5.98 -4.56
N LEU A 80 20.29 -4.86 -4.30
CA LEU A 80 20.34 -3.62 -5.07
C LEU A 80 20.56 -2.42 -4.15
N PRO A 81 21.73 -2.30 -3.49
CA PRO A 81 22.00 -1.22 -2.53
C PRO A 81 21.99 0.18 -3.18
N HIS A 82 22.05 0.26 -4.50
CA HIS A 82 21.99 1.49 -5.29
C HIS A 82 20.57 1.87 -5.73
N ALA A 83 19.59 0.97 -5.59
CA ALA A 83 18.25 1.21 -6.07
C ALA A 83 17.38 1.88 -5.01
N ASP A 84 16.61 2.89 -5.41
CA ASP A 84 15.64 3.55 -4.55
C ASP A 84 14.39 2.69 -4.40
N ILE A 85 13.95 2.47 -3.16
CA ILE A 85 12.68 1.82 -2.88
C ILE A 85 11.58 2.88 -2.79
N VAL A 86 10.43 2.61 -3.41
CA VAL A 86 9.24 3.46 -3.38
C VAL A 86 8.10 2.70 -2.74
N ALA A 87 7.59 3.19 -1.61
CA ALA A 87 6.46 2.56 -0.95
C ALA A 87 5.17 2.72 -1.78
N ASP A 88 4.32 1.68 -1.80
CA ASP A 88 3.00 1.82 -2.41
C ASP A 88 2.14 2.80 -1.61
N LYS A 89 1.76 3.92 -2.27
CA LYS A 89 0.92 4.97 -1.68
C LYS A 89 -0.38 4.45 -1.09
N TYR A 90 -1.04 3.47 -1.73
CA TYR A 90 -2.28 2.88 -1.21
C TYR A 90 -2.03 2.18 0.12
N HIS A 91 -0.93 1.44 0.24
CA HIS A 91 -0.55 0.75 1.46
C HIS A 91 -0.16 1.72 2.58
N VAL A 92 0.48 2.85 2.26
CA VAL A 92 0.76 3.93 3.22
C VAL A 92 -0.55 4.54 3.73
N ILE A 93 -1.47 4.93 2.83
CA ILE A 93 -2.79 5.49 3.18
C ILE A 93 -3.62 4.50 4.01
N ARG A 94 -3.53 3.22 3.73
CA ARG A 94 -4.20 2.16 4.47
C ARG A 94 -3.79 2.13 5.95
N GLN A 95 -2.54 2.46 6.29
CA GLN A 95 -2.08 2.53 7.69
C GLN A 95 -2.88 3.58 8.49
N ALA A 96 -3.09 4.78 7.94
CA ALA A 96 -3.88 5.81 8.59
C ALA A 96 -5.37 5.41 8.74
N ASN A 97 -5.90 4.65 7.78
CA ASN A 97 -7.26 4.11 7.87
C ASN A 97 -7.36 3.00 8.94
N TRP A 98 -6.33 2.19 9.11
CA TRP A 98 -6.27 1.21 10.19
C TRP A 98 -6.16 1.89 11.56
N MET A 99 -5.33 2.91 11.69
CA MET A 99 -5.20 3.69 12.92
C MET A 99 -6.56 4.20 13.40
N ILE A 100 -7.32 4.93 12.57
CA ILE A 100 -8.64 5.46 12.99
C ILE A 100 -9.69 4.36 13.20
N ARG A 101 -9.62 3.25 12.46
CA ARG A 101 -10.45 2.07 12.69
C ARG A 101 -10.20 1.50 14.09
N ASP A 102 -8.95 1.36 14.48
CA ASP A 102 -8.57 0.71 15.73
C ASP A 102 -8.89 1.61 16.93
N VAL A 103 -8.67 2.94 16.82
CA VAL A 103 -9.14 3.93 17.80
C VAL A 103 -10.66 3.82 17.98
N ARG A 104 -11.41 3.80 16.88
CA ARG A 104 -12.87 3.63 16.92
C ARG A 104 -13.27 2.32 17.60
N ILE A 105 -12.65 1.21 17.23
CA ILE A 105 -12.98 -0.12 17.80
C ILE A 105 -12.75 -0.09 19.32
N ARG A 106 -11.62 0.43 19.76
CA ARG A 106 -11.29 0.52 21.19
C ARG A 106 -12.29 1.37 21.95
N LEU A 107 -12.55 2.59 21.46
CA LEU A 107 -13.46 3.54 22.14
C LEU A 107 -14.91 3.08 22.08
N PHE A 108 -15.41 2.65 20.90
CA PHE A 108 -16.83 2.34 20.74
C PHE A 108 -17.22 0.96 21.30
N ASN A 109 -16.24 0.15 21.70
CA ASN A 109 -16.50 -1.08 22.44
C ASN A 109 -16.35 -0.93 23.96
N SER A 110 -15.64 0.11 24.43
CA SER A 110 -15.40 0.31 25.86
C SER A 110 -16.61 0.84 26.62
N ASP A 111 -17.57 1.49 25.95
CA ASP A 111 -18.70 2.11 26.60
C ASP A 111 -19.99 1.96 25.76
N ILE A 112 -21.07 1.57 26.43
CA ILE A 112 -22.39 1.33 25.81
C ILE A 112 -22.93 2.58 25.09
N LYS A 113 -22.60 3.78 25.61
CA LYS A 113 -23.02 5.07 25.03
C LYS A 113 -22.53 5.29 23.60
N TYR A 114 -21.44 4.61 23.19
CA TYR A 114 -20.89 4.71 21.84
C TYR A 114 -21.46 3.68 20.86
N ARG A 115 -22.28 2.74 21.33
CA ARG A 115 -22.76 1.60 20.53
C ARG A 115 -23.55 2.04 19.30
N GLU A 116 -24.38 3.07 19.44
CA GLU A 116 -25.19 3.61 18.34
C GLU A 116 -24.34 4.22 17.20
N TYR A 117 -23.11 4.61 17.48
CA TYR A 117 -22.22 5.26 16.50
C TYR A 117 -21.42 4.29 15.64
N LYS A 118 -21.44 3.00 15.94
CA LYS A 118 -20.76 1.95 15.13
C LYS A 118 -21.23 1.96 13.67
N LYS A 119 -22.48 2.27 13.43
CA LYS A 119 -23.09 2.39 12.08
C LYS A 119 -22.45 3.46 11.20
N TYR A 120 -21.78 4.45 11.78
CA TYR A 120 -21.14 5.54 11.04
C TYR A 120 -19.73 5.21 10.53
N TRP A 121 -19.34 3.91 10.55
CA TRP A 121 -18.02 3.50 10.07
C TRP A 121 -17.69 3.99 8.65
N LYS A 122 -18.64 3.90 7.70
CA LYS A 122 -18.44 4.38 6.32
C LYS A 122 -18.15 5.89 6.25
N LEU A 123 -18.73 6.67 7.16
CA LEU A 123 -18.47 8.11 7.27
C LEU A 123 -17.06 8.38 7.82
N ILE A 124 -16.66 7.63 8.85
CA ILE A 124 -15.32 7.76 9.48
C ILE A 124 -14.22 7.35 8.48
N ALA A 125 -14.44 6.29 7.72
CA ALA A 125 -13.48 5.76 6.74
C ALA A 125 -13.41 6.59 5.44
N LYS A 126 -14.39 7.46 5.17
CA LYS A 126 -14.40 8.32 3.98
C LYS A 126 -13.12 9.18 3.95
N ASN A 127 -12.57 9.40 2.73
CA ASN A 127 -11.44 10.30 2.57
C ASN A 127 -11.78 11.68 3.14
N PRO A 128 -10.99 12.21 4.10
CA PRO A 128 -11.28 13.48 4.76
C PRO A 128 -11.34 14.66 3.79
N ASN A 129 -10.54 14.61 2.71
CA ASN A 129 -10.46 15.67 1.70
C ASN A 129 -11.59 15.59 0.65
N SER A 130 -12.44 14.55 0.72
CA SER A 130 -13.59 14.45 -0.17
C SER A 130 -14.75 15.35 0.27
N ALA A 131 -15.66 15.66 -0.66
CA ALA A 131 -16.85 16.44 -0.34
C ALA A 131 -17.77 15.70 0.64
N PHE A 132 -18.12 16.37 1.73
CA PHE A 132 -19.11 15.90 2.71
C PHE A 132 -20.41 16.69 2.57
N SER A 133 -21.53 16.00 2.55
CA SER A 133 -22.85 16.66 2.62
C SER A 133 -23.04 17.39 3.98
N PRO A 134 -23.95 18.38 4.08
CA PRO A 134 -24.22 19.06 5.34
C PRO A 134 -24.58 18.08 6.48
N SER A 135 -25.37 17.06 6.18
CA SER A 135 -25.75 16.02 7.14
C SER A 135 -24.54 15.17 7.59
N GLN A 136 -23.63 14.86 6.69
CA GLN A 136 -22.39 14.14 7.01
C GLN A 136 -21.47 14.98 7.91
N LYS A 137 -21.30 16.28 7.60
CA LYS A 137 -20.54 17.23 8.44
C LYS A 137 -21.11 17.31 9.85
N LYS A 138 -22.44 17.45 9.99
CA LYS A 138 -23.13 17.48 11.28
C LYS A 138 -22.89 16.20 12.10
N ARG A 139 -23.00 15.04 11.46
CA ARG A 139 -22.73 13.74 12.10
C ARG A 139 -21.27 13.58 12.52
N LEU A 140 -20.32 13.98 11.66
CA LEU A 140 -18.90 13.93 11.98
C LEU A 140 -18.57 14.84 13.17
N LYS A 141 -19.08 16.07 13.20
CA LYS A 141 -18.95 16.98 14.34
C LYS A 141 -19.48 16.34 15.63
N LYS A 142 -20.66 15.69 15.58
CA LYS A 142 -21.20 14.96 16.73
C LYS A 142 -20.26 13.84 17.19
N LEU A 143 -19.70 13.06 16.26
CA LEU A 143 -18.74 11.99 16.57
C LEU A 143 -17.46 12.51 17.24
N LYS A 144 -16.91 13.62 16.74
CA LYS A 144 -15.72 14.25 17.33
C LYS A 144 -15.99 14.76 18.75
N ASN A 145 -17.17 15.31 19.00
CA ASN A 145 -17.56 15.80 20.34
C ASN A 145 -17.78 14.69 21.37
N LEU A 146 -17.91 13.42 20.95
CA LEU A 146 -18.09 12.30 21.88
C LEU A 146 -16.81 11.94 22.65
N SER A 147 -15.64 12.16 22.03
CA SER A 147 -14.36 11.76 22.61
C SER A 147 -13.25 12.63 22.04
N GLU A 148 -12.51 13.28 22.91
CA GLU A 148 -11.33 14.06 22.56
C GLU A 148 -10.27 13.19 21.87
N ILE A 149 -10.07 11.96 22.37
CA ILE A 149 -9.16 10.97 21.75
C ILE A 149 -9.55 10.70 20.31
N PHE A 150 -10.85 10.47 20.04
CA PHE A 150 -11.33 10.25 18.68
C PHE A 150 -11.16 11.49 17.80
N SER A 151 -11.49 12.67 18.35
CA SER A 151 -11.32 13.94 17.63
C SER A 151 -9.87 14.14 17.21
N ARG A 152 -8.93 14.04 18.15
CA ARG A 152 -7.50 14.22 17.89
C ARG A 152 -6.96 13.20 16.87
N ALA A 153 -7.32 11.93 17.01
CA ALA A 153 -6.92 10.90 16.05
C ALA A 153 -7.49 11.16 14.64
N TYR A 154 -8.73 11.63 14.53
CA TYR A 154 -9.34 11.99 13.26
C TYR A 154 -8.67 13.21 12.62
N ASP A 155 -8.27 14.21 13.41
CA ASP A 155 -7.58 15.39 12.93
C ASP A 155 -6.17 15.05 12.42
N LEU A 156 -5.42 14.20 13.14
CA LEU A 156 -4.13 13.69 12.69
C LEU A 156 -4.27 12.89 11.38
N ARG A 157 -5.32 12.07 11.26
CA ARG A 157 -5.63 11.41 10.00
C ARG A 157 -5.93 12.40 8.87
N THR A 158 -6.67 13.45 9.15
CA THR A 158 -6.99 14.49 8.16
C THR A 158 -5.72 15.19 7.69
N LYS A 159 -4.84 15.57 8.61
CA LYS A 159 -3.53 16.15 8.31
C LYS A 159 -2.70 15.20 7.44
N PHE A 160 -2.67 13.90 7.78
CA PHE A 160 -1.99 12.89 6.98
C PHE A 160 -2.45 12.89 5.51
N PHE A 161 -3.77 12.91 5.27
CA PHE A 161 -4.31 12.92 3.90
C PHE A 161 -3.96 14.22 3.16
N SER A 162 -3.97 15.38 3.83
CA SER A 162 -3.62 16.67 3.23
C SER A 162 -2.15 16.73 2.80
N ILE A 163 -1.24 16.10 3.54
CA ILE A 163 0.18 16.01 3.19
C ILE A 163 0.37 15.33 1.83
N PHE A 164 -0.39 14.27 1.54
CA PHE A 164 -0.30 13.57 0.26
C PHE A 164 -0.83 14.35 -0.96
N GLU A 165 -1.39 15.55 -0.76
CA GLU A 165 -1.76 16.50 -1.83
C GLU A 165 -0.64 17.49 -2.16
N ILE A 166 0.36 17.62 -1.29
CA ILE A 166 1.52 18.47 -1.48
C ILE A 166 2.37 17.92 -2.63
N LYS A 167 2.68 18.76 -3.61
CA LYS A 167 3.47 18.37 -4.79
C LYS A 167 4.97 18.64 -4.62
N ASP A 168 5.31 19.69 -3.86
CA ASP A 168 6.70 20.01 -3.56
C ASP A 168 7.30 18.96 -2.63
N VAL A 169 8.40 18.34 -3.08
CA VAL A 169 9.06 17.24 -2.37
C VAL A 169 9.65 17.69 -1.03
N THR A 170 10.19 18.90 -0.97
CA THR A 170 10.81 19.45 0.24
C THR A 170 9.75 19.74 1.30
N ILE A 171 8.65 20.38 0.88
CA ILE A 171 7.52 20.69 1.76
C ILE A 171 6.85 19.38 2.22
N PHE A 172 6.67 18.41 1.32
CA PHE A 172 6.11 17.10 1.67
C PHE A 172 6.95 16.40 2.75
N SER A 173 8.28 16.35 2.55
CA SER A 173 9.20 15.70 3.50
C SER A 173 9.17 16.38 4.87
N TYR A 174 9.17 17.72 4.89
CA TYR A 174 9.07 18.50 6.13
C TYR A 174 7.75 18.23 6.88
N GLU A 175 6.63 18.30 6.17
CA GLU A 175 5.30 18.07 6.77
C GLU A 175 5.09 16.61 7.20
N LEU A 176 5.64 15.65 6.47
CA LEU A 176 5.63 14.24 6.87
C LEU A 176 6.38 14.04 8.18
N LYS A 177 7.58 14.62 8.31
CA LYS A 177 8.39 14.53 9.53
C LYS A 177 7.70 15.19 10.72
N ASN A 178 7.07 16.36 10.53
CA ASN A 178 6.28 17.04 11.56
C ASN A 178 5.11 16.17 12.01
N LEU A 179 4.36 15.58 11.06
CA LEU A 179 3.25 14.69 11.39
C LEU A 179 3.71 13.44 12.16
N ILE A 180 4.86 12.85 11.78
CA ILE A 180 5.45 11.72 12.51
C ILE A 180 5.70 12.10 13.99
N GLY A 181 6.24 13.29 14.24
CA GLY A 181 6.40 13.83 15.60
C GLY A 181 5.08 13.95 16.35
N GLU A 182 4.09 14.63 15.75
CA GLU A 182 2.75 14.81 16.35
C GLU A 182 2.04 13.47 16.66
N LEU A 183 2.21 12.47 15.78
CA LEU A 183 1.67 11.12 15.98
C LEU A 183 2.33 10.44 17.19
N LYS A 184 3.66 10.51 17.29
CA LYS A 184 4.43 9.90 18.39
C LYS A 184 4.12 10.57 19.74
N GLU A 185 3.88 11.88 19.74
CA GLU A 185 3.58 12.69 20.93
C GLU A 185 2.08 12.76 21.26
N SER A 186 1.23 12.12 20.48
CA SER A 186 -0.24 12.22 20.62
C SER A 186 -0.80 11.68 21.93
N GLY A 187 -0.09 10.80 22.64
CA GLY A 187 -0.61 10.03 23.77
C GLY A 187 -1.65 8.97 23.41
N ILE A 188 -1.91 8.75 22.09
CA ILE A 188 -2.88 7.77 21.59
C ILE A 188 -2.11 6.60 21.00
N LYS A 189 -2.21 5.41 21.60
CA LYS A 189 -1.38 4.25 21.22
C LYS A 189 -1.43 3.89 19.73
N GLU A 190 -2.60 4.02 19.12
CA GLU A 190 -2.79 3.73 17.69
C GLU A 190 -2.13 4.78 16.79
N CYS A 191 -2.12 6.06 17.23
CA CYS A 191 -1.40 7.14 16.54
C CYS A 191 0.11 6.97 16.70
N ILE A 192 0.60 6.64 17.89
CA ILE A 192 2.02 6.37 18.15
C ILE A 192 2.50 5.24 17.25
N LYS A 193 1.75 4.13 17.18
CA LYS A 193 2.09 3.00 16.29
C LYS A 193 2.14 3.42 14.82
N LEU A 194 1.23 4.28 14.37
CA LEU A 194 1.29 4.84 13.01
C LEU A 194 2.57 5.69 12.84
N GLY A 195 2.87 6.58 13.78
CA GLY A 195 4.07 7.41 13.76
C GLY A 195 5.37 6.60 13.68
N GLU A 196 5.46 5.50 14.45
CA GLU A 196 6.58 4.56 14.38
C GLU A 196 6.67 3.88 13.00
N THR A 197 5.53 3.44 12.47
CA THR A 197 5.47 2.83 11.13
C THR A 197 5.93 3.80 10.06
N LEU A 198 5.42 5.05 10.05
CA LEU A 198 5.79 6.06 9.07
C LEU A 198 7.27 6.45 9.21
N SER A 199 7.76 6.58 10.44
CA SER A 199 9.19 6.86 10.70
C SER A 199 10.11 5.77 10.16
N ASN A 200 9.71 4.49 10.27
CA ASN A 200 10.49 3.38 9.76
C ASN A 200 10.50 3.29 8.22
N TRP A 201 9.52 3.91 7.57
CA TRP A 201 9.37 3.92 6.11
C TRP A 201 9.46 5.34 5.52
N GLU A 202 10.06 6.29 6.26
CA GLU A 202 10.07 7.70 5.90
C GLU A 202 10.75 7.94 4.54
N GLU A 203 11.86 7.28 4.28
CA GLU A 203 12.61 7.40 3.03
C GLU A 203 11.78 6.90 1.83
N GLU A 204 11.22 5.70 1.92
CA GLU A 204 10.44 5.09 0.85
C GLU A 204 9.11 5.83 0.60
N ILE A 205 8.57 6.47 1.65
CA ILE A 205 7.38 7.33 1.53
C ILE A 205 7.75 8.65 0.84
N ASN A 206 8.90 9.26 1.16
CA ASN A 206 9.39 10.46 0.48
C ASN A 206 9.64 10.18 -1.01
N ASN A 207 10.12 8.98 -1.35
CA ASN A 207 10.33 8.56 -2.72
C ASN A 207 9.04 8.51 -3.56
N ILE A 208 7.85 8.38 -2.94
CA ILE A 208 6.56 8.49 -3.65
C ILE A 208 6.44 9.85 -4.35
N GLN A 209 6.75 10.94 -3.65
CA GLN A 209 6.68 12.30 -4.23
C GLN A 209 7.87 12.59 -5.13
N LYS A 210 9.08 12.16 -4.74
CA LYS A 210 10.31 12.35 -5.52
C LYS A 210 10.19 11.79 -6.94
N TYR A 211 9.59 10.61 -7.08
CA TYR A 211 9.49 9.93 -8.38
C TYR A 211 8.10 10.03 -9.02
N ASN A 212 7.12 10.56 -8.30
CA ASN A 212 5.71 10.60 -8.73
C ASN A 212 5.20 9.22 -9.22
N ILE A 213 5.68 8.15 -8.57
CA ILE A 213 5.33 6.78 -8.91
C ILE A 213 3.99 6.43 -8.26
N ASN A 214 3.08 5.84 -9.05
CA ASN A 214 1.77 5.40 -8.60
C ASN A 214 1.55 3.93 -8.94
N ASN A 215 1.43 3.09 -7.91
CA ASN A 215 1.15 1.66 -8.03
C ASN A 215 -0.35 1.34 -8.24
N GLY A 216 -1.22 2.35 -8.41
CA GLY A 216 -2.67 2.13 -8.52
C GLY A 216 -3.09 1.18 -9.66
N PHE A 217 -2.28 1.09 -10.72
CA PHE A 217 -2.51 0.15 -11.82
C PHE A 217 -2.29 -1.32 -11.42
N VAL A 218 -1.38 -1.56 -10.48
CA VAL A 218 -1.00 -2.93 -10.04
C VAL A 218 -2.20 -3.62 -9.38
N GLU A 219 -2.98 -2.89 -8.58
CA GLU A 219 -4.23 -3.42 -8.01
C GLU A 219 -5.22 -3.84 -9.11
N GLY A 220 -5.37 -3.02 -10.17
CA GLY A 220 -6.20 -3.34 -11.34
C GLY A 220 -5.71 -4.61 -12.05
N LYS A 221 -4.40 -4.75 -12.26
CA LYS A 221 -3.78 -5.94 -12.86
C LYS A 221 -3.98 -7.18 -11.98
N ASN A 222 -3.76 -7.06 -10.67
CA ASN A 222 -4.00 -8.16 -9.73
C ASN A 222 -5.46 -8.58 -9.67
N ASN A 223 -6.41 -7.65 -9.81
CA ASN A 223 -7.81 -8.00 -9.96
C ASN A 223 -8.08 -8.78 -11.26
N LYS A 224 -7.43 -8.42 -12.39
CA LYS A 224 -7.49 -9.20 -13.63
C LYS A 224 -6.91 -10.62 -13.43
N ILE A 225 -5.79 -10.77 -12.74
CA ILE A 225 -5.22 -12.08 -12.36
C ILE A 225 -6.23 -12.92 -11.57
N LYS A 226 -6.90 -12.31 -10.58
CA LYS A 226 -7.93 -13.01 -9.78
C LYS A 226 -9.09 -13.51 -10.64
N VAL A 227 -9.51 -12.72 -11.64
CA VAL A 227 -10.57 -13.12 -12.58
C VAL A 227 -10.09 -14.26 -13.48
N ILE A 228 -8.90 -14.15 -14.09
CA ILE A 228 -8.29 -15.20 -14.92
C ILE A 228 -8.25 -16.51 -14.15
N LYS A 229 -7.75 -16.47 -12.93
CA LYS A 229 -7.65 -17.61 -12.03
C LYS A 229 -9.01 -18.26 -11.72
N ARG A 230 -10.04 -17.43 -11.48
CA ARG A 230 -11.42 -17.90 -11.23
C ARG A 230 -12.00 -18.62 -12.44
N LEU A 231 -11.81 -18.05 -13.64
CA LEU A 231 -12.27 -18.63 -14.91
C LEU A 231 -11.52 -19.92 -15.28
N SER A 232 -10.37 -20.17 -14.70
CA SER A 232 -9.53 -21.34 -14.98
C SER A 232 -9.80 -22.53 -14.07
N TYR A 233 -10.84 -22.48 -13.26
CA TYR A 233 -11.30 -23.59 -12.38
C TYR A 233 -10.22 -24.22 -11.49
N GLY A 234 -9.24 -23.41 -11.08
CA GLY A 234 -8.22 -23.82 -10.12
C GLY A 234 -7.01 -24.53 -10.70
N ILE A 235 -6.15 -23.79 -11.39
CA ILE A 235 -4.84 -24.30 -11.86
C ILE A 235 -3.95 -24.51 -10.63
N LYS A 236 -3.49 -25.78 -10.44
CA LYS A 236 -2.66 -26.16 -9.29
C LYS A 236 -1.16 -26.02 -9.57
N LYS A 237 -0.72 -26.21 -10.84
CA LYS A 237 0.70 -26.12 -11.23
C LYS A 237 1.06 -24.67 -11.55
N PHE A 238 2.15 -24.19 -10.96
CA PHE A 238 2.62 -22.81 -11.13
C PHE A 238 2.92 -22.46 -12.59
N ASP A 239 3.63 -23.31 -13.33
CA ASP A 239 4.00 -23.05 -14.72
C ASP A 239 2.77 -22.85 -15.62
N ASN A 240 1.72 -23.63 -15.40
CA ASN A 240 0.47 -23.48 -16.14
C ASN A 240 -0.25 -22.17 -15.76
N LEU A 241 -0.23 -21.79 -14.48
CA LEU A 241 -0.79 -20.52 -14.02
C LEU A 241 -0.01 -19.35 -14.62
N LYS A 242 1.33 -19.38 -14.57
CA LYS A 242 2.20 -18.35 -15.14
C LYS A 242 1.93 -18.15 -16.64
N LYS A 243 1.96 -19.22 -17.44
CA LYS A 243 1.66 -19.19 -18.88
C LYS A 243 0.29 -18.59 -19.18
N LEU A 244 -0.75 -19.01 -18.44
CA LEU A 244 -2.10 -18.51 -18.66
C LEU A 244 -2.21 -17.01 -18.33
N ILE A 245 -1.59 -16.55 -17.25
CA ILE A 245 -1.59 -15.14 -16.88
C ILE A 245 -0.85 -14.31 -17.94
N GLN A 246 0.33 -14.74 -18.36
CA GLN A 246 1.12 -14.07 -19.40
C GLN A 246 0.34 -13.93 -20.71
N LEU A 247 -0.38 -14.97 -21.14
CA LEU A 247 -1.21 -14.93 -22.35
C LEU A 247 -2.43 -13.99 -22.26
N ARG A 248 -2.94 -13.71 -21.06
CA ARG A 248 -4.19 -12.96 -20.89
C ARG A 248 -4.03 -11.57 -20.31
N ILE A 249 -2.86 -11.25 -19.79
CA ILE A 249 -2.56 -9.91 -19.21
C ILE A 249 -1.84 -9.00 -20.21
N SER A 250 -1.22 -9.58 -21.21
CA SER A 250 -0.57 -8.82 -22.30
C SER A 250 -1.48 -7.80 -22.96
#